data_76d123f4b75cc2b53aae67d4a4b98c63
#
_entry.id   76d123f4b75cc2b53aae67d4a4b98c63
#
_cell.length_a   1.000
_cell.length_b   1.000
_cell.length_c   1.000
_cell.angle_alpha   90.00
_cell.angle_beta   90.00
_cell.angle_gamma   90.00
#
_symmetry.space_group_name_H-M   'P 1'
#
loop_
_entity.id
_entity.type
_entity.pdbx_description
1 polymer ?
#
loop_
_entity_poly.entity_id
_entity_poly.type
_entity_poly.pdbx_seq_one_letter_code
_entity_poly.pdbx_strand_id
1 'polypeptide(L)'
;MDTNIRRLLKEIGAEDLIEVFAPCMDDYLYIIDLQKNTLIISQAAVKRFKMPGNSFDNAADSVRYFVYEEDRPMIREHLQRIADGNEKNHNLHYRWLDKDGMPVWINCRGKVIHDKDGKPHYLIGCVNEIGNIQRADNVSGLLGEREMHSFVSSH
;
A
#
# COMPACT_ATOMS: atom_id res chain seq x y z
N MET A 1 -10.98 7.81 21.33
CA MET A 1 -12.03 7.63 20.33
C MET A 1 -13.38 7.42 21.01
N ASP A 2 -14.38 8.06 20.49
CA ASP A 2 -15.73 7.98 20.99
C ASP A 2 -16.27 6.55 20.93
N THR A 3 -17.04 6.14 21.95
CA THR A 3 -17.60 4.78 22.02
C THR A 3 -18.53 4.48 20.85
N ASN A 4 -19.32 5.47 20.41
CA ASN A 4 -20.22 5.29 19.27
C ASN A 4 -19.46 5.10 17.97
N ILE A 5 -18.36 5.82 17.80
CA ILE A 5 -17.51 5.68 16.63
C ILE A 5 -16.87 4.30 16.59
N ARG A 6 -16.38 3.82 17.74
CA ARG A 6 -15.78 2.49 17.81
C ARG A 6 -16.78 1.40 17.45
N ARG A 7 -18.00 1.53 17.98
CA ARG A 7 -19.05 0.55 17.69
C ARG A 7 -19.38 0.54 16.19
N LEU A 8 -19.53 1.73 15.60
CA LEU A 8 -19.85 1.85 14.19
C LEU A 8 -18.77 1.21 13.31
N LEU A 9 -17.51 1.52 13.59
CA LEU A 9 -16.40 0.95 12.84
C LEU A 9 -16.32 -0.56 13.00
N LYS A 10 -16.69 -1.08 14.15
CA LYS A 10 -16.68 -2.51 14.39
C LYS A 10 -17.81 -3.23 13.64
N GLU A 11 -18.95 -2.57 13.48
CA GLU A 11 -20.09 -3.13 12.76
C GLU A 11 -19.87 -3.11 11.25
N ILE A 12 -19.11 -2.13 10.75
CA ILE A 12 -18.78 -2.04 9.33
C ILE A 12 -17.46 -2.78 9.11
N GLY A 13 -17.45 -3.82 8.31
CA GLY A 13 -16.23 -4.57 8.06
C GLY A 13 -15.19 -3.75 7.30
N ALA A 14 -13.91 -4.08 7.49
CA ALA A 14 -12.82 -3.40 6.80
C ALA A 14 -12.94 -3.50 5.29
N GLU A 15 -13.36 -4.67 4.79
CA GLU A 15 -13.58 -4.86 3.36
C GLU A 15 -14.64 -3.91 2.82
N ASP A 16 -15.73 -3.73 3.57
CA ASP A 16 -16.82 -2.85 3.16
C ASP A 16 -16.35 -1.40 3.10
N LEU A 17 -15.54 -0.97 4.08
CA LEU A 17 -15.01 0.39 4.07
C LEU A 17 -14.13 0.63 2.86
N ILE A 18 -13.27 -0.32 2.54
CA ILE A 18 -12.40 -0.21 1.38
C ILE A 18 -13.22 -0.08 0.10
N GLU A 19 -14.24 -0.92 -0.08
CA GLU A 19 -15.02 -0.92 -1.31
C GLU A 19 -15.95 0.31 -1.42
N VAL A 20 -16.36 0.87 -0.31
CA VAL A 20 -17.16 2.10 -0.31
C VAL A 20 -16.32 3.31 -0.73
N PHE A 21 -15.11 3.41 -0.23
CA PHE A 21 -14.24 4.55 -0.53
C PHE A 21 -13.46 4.41 -1.84
N ALA A 22 -13.25 3.20 -2.32
CA ALA A 22 -12.47 2.97 -3.53
C ALA A 22 -12.96 3.77 -4.75
N PRO A 23 -14.27 3.85 -5.03
CA PRO A 23 -14.74 4.64 -6.18
C PRO A 23 -14.49 6.14 -6.06
N CYS A 24 -14.22 6.62 -4.85
CA CYS A 24 -13.99 8.04 -4.60
C CYS A 24 -12.53 8.43 -4.77
N MET A 25 -11.66 7.46 -5.03
CA MET A 25 -10.22 7.67 -5.05
C MET A 25 -9.60 6.97 -6.25
N ASP A 26 -8.52 7.55 -6.74
CA ASP A 26 -7.74 6.90 -7.80
C ASP A 26 -6.75 5.90 -7.23
N ASP A 27 -6.49 5.99 -5.94
CA ASP A 27 -5.53 5.09 -5.28
C ASP A 27 -6.19 3.77 -4.88
N TYR A 28 -5.35 2.74 -4.75
CA TYR A 28 -5.79 1.42 -4.32
C TYR A 28 -5.58 1.33 -2.81
N LEU A 29 -6.67 1.11 -2.06
CA LEU A 29 -6.62 1.04 -0.60
C LEU A 29 -6.28 -0.37 -0.12
N TYR A 30 -5.50 -0.46 0.95
CA TYR A 30 -5.16 -1.75 1.53
C TYR A 30 -5.04 -1.68 3.05
N ILE A 31 -5.20 -2.84 3.68
CA ILE A 31 -4.95 -3.03 5.12
C ILE A 31 -4.17 -4.32 5.29
N ILE A 32 -3.07 -4.26 6.02
CA ILE A 32 -2.32 -5.44 6.43
C ILE A 32 -2.46 -5.59 7.93
N ASP A 33 -2.93 -6.76 8.37
CA ASP A 33 -2.89 -7.12 9.78
C ASP A 33 -1.50 -7.71 10.04
N LEU A 34 -0.67 -6.95 10.72
CA LEU A 34 0.73 -7.32 10.93
C LEU A 34 0.88 -8.49 11.90
N GLN A 35 -0.08 -8.65 12.80
CA GLN A 35 -0.03 -9.73 13.79
C GLN A 35 -0.55 -11.04 13.23
N LYS A 36 -1.57 -10.98 12.39
CA LYS A 36 -2.13 -12.16 11.73
C LYS A 36 -1.51 -12.41 10.35
N ASN A 37 -0.72 -11.47 9.87
CA ASN A 37 -0.07 -11.55 8.57
C ASN A 37 -1.08 -11.75 7.42
N THR A 38 -2.15 -10.95 7.44
CA THR A 38 -3.19 -10.98 6.40
C THR A 38 -3.25 -9.65 5.69
N LEU A 39 -3.62 -9.68 4.40
CA LEU A 39 -3.73 -8.49 3.56
C LEU A 39 -5.11 -8.44 2.94
N ILE A 40 -5.73 -7.25 2.98
CA ILE A 40 -6.96 -6.95 2.24
C ILE A 40 -6.67 -5.76 1.36
N ILE A 41 -7.08 -5.83 0.09
CA ILE A 41 -6.85 -4.75 -0.86
C ILE A 41 -8.10 -4.53 -1.71
N SER A 42 -8.27 -3.33 -2.28
CA SER A 42 -9.45 -3.02 -3.07
C SER A 42 -9.57 -3.89 -4.32
N GLN A 43 -10.80 -4.13 -4.76
CA GLN A 43 -11.06 -4.93 -5.97
C GLN A 43 -10.46 -4.29 -7.22
N ALA A 44 -10.37 -2.95 -7.25
CA ALA A 44 -9.76 -2.26 -8.38
C ALA A 44 -8.31 -2.70 -8.59
N ALA A 45 -7.57 -2.93 -7.51
CA ALA A 45 -6.20 -3.43 -7.61
C ALA A 45 -6.17 -4.84 -8.19
N VAL A 46 -7.10 -5.68 -7.76
CA VAL A 46 -7.18 -7.05 -8.26
C VAL A 46 -7.45 -7.08 -9.76
N LYS A 47 -8.26 -6.14 -10.24
CA LYS A 47 -8.57 -6.05 -11.67
C LYS A 47 -7.39 -5.52 -12.48
N ARG A 48 -6.57 -4.68 -11.87
CA ARG A 48 -5.46 -4.02 -12.56
C ARG A 48 -4.18 -4.84 -12.54
N PHE A 49 -3.89 -5.49 -11.42
CA PHE A 49 -2.63 -6.17 -11.20
C PHE A 49 -2.78 -7.68 -11.13
N LYS A 50 -1.65 -8.36 -11.12
CA LYS A 50 -1.61 -9.82 -11.15
C LYS A 50 -1.83 -10.38 -9.76
N MET A 51 -3.03 -10.17 -9.24
CA MET A 51 -3.43 -10.61 -7.90
C MET A 51 -4.52 -11.67 -8.03
N PRO A 52 -4.38 -12.81 -7.35
CA PRO A 52 -5.40 -13.87 -7.42
C PRO A 52 -6.69 -13.52 -6.68
N GLY A 53 -6.67 -12.53 -5.79
CA GLY A 53 -7.85 -12.12 -5.05
C GLY A 53 -7.57 -10.89 -4.22
N ASN A 54 -8.59 -10.41 -3.52
CA ASN A 54 -8.47 -9.19 -2.72
C ASN A 54 -8.12 -9.46 -1.25
N SER A 55 -7.86 -10.71 -0.88
CA SER A 55 -7.50 -11.09 0.47
C SER A 55 -6.45 -12.20 0.44
N PHE A 56 -5.43 -12.05 1.27
CA PHE A 56 -4.33 -13.02 1.36
C PHE A 56 -4.11 -13.40 2.82
N ASP A 57 -4.06 -14.71 3.08
CA ASP A 57 -3.82 -15.21 4.45
C ASP A 57 -2.36 -15.09 4.86
N ASN A 58 -1.44 -14.97 3.91
CA ASN A 58 -0.03 -14.78 4.18
C ASN A 58 0.44 -13.56 3.40
N ALA A 59 0.38 -12.38 4.03
CA ALA A 59 0.69 -11.12 3.37
C ALA A 59 2.14 -11.07 2.88
N ALA A 60 3.08 -11.52 3.69
CA ALA A 60 4.49 -11.47 3.31
C ALA A 60 4.78 -12.37 2.11
N ASP A 61 4.13 -13.53 2.05
CA ASP A 61 4.33 -14.45 0.94
C ASP A 61 3.59 -14.01 -0.33
N SER A 62 2.54 -13.20 -0.18
CA SER A 62 1.71 -12.77 -1.31
C SER A 62 2.49 -11.94 -2.32
N VAL A 63 3.60 -11.33 -1.93
CA VAL A 63 4.39 -10.51 -2.84
C VAL A 63 4.88 -11.29 -4.06
N ARG A 64 5.01 -12.61 -3.96
CA ARG A 64 5.44 -13.44 -5.08
C ARG A 64 4.44 -13.43 -6.25
N TYR A 65 3.20 -13.05 -6.00
CA TYR A 65 2.18 -13.04 -7.04
C TYR A 65 2.18 -11.76 -7.85
N PHE A 66 2.39 -10.61 -7.20
CA PHE A 66 2.18 -9.33 -7.87
C PHE A 66 3.33 -8.34 -7.77
N VAL A 67 4.37 -8.63 -7.01
CA VAL A 67 5.54 -7.75 -6.93
C VAL A 67 6.58 -8.22 -7.94
N TYR A 68 7.18 -7.26 -8.64
CA TYR A 68 8.26 -7.55 -9.58
C TYR A 68 9.40 -8.29 -8.89
N GLU A 69 9.92 -9.31 -9.54
CA GLU A 69 10.84 -10.26 -8.91
C GLU A 69 12.02 -9.60 -8.21
N GLU A 70 12.65 -8.64 -8.87
CA GLU A 70 13.84 -7.98 -8.31
C GLU A 70 13.55 -7.16 -7.06
N ASP A 71 12.31 -6.75 -6.87
CA ASP A 71 11.92 -5.92 -5.73
C ASP A 71 11.42 -6.74 -4.54
N ARG A 72 11.19 -8.04 -4.71
CA ARG A 72 10.63 -8.89 -3.66
C ARG A 72 11.46 -8.95 -2.38
N PRO A 73 12.80 -9.15 -2.45
CA PRO A 73 13.59 -9.20 -1.22
C PRO A 73 13.50 -7.91 -0.42
N MET A 74 13.55 -6.78 -1.09
CA MET A 74 13.49 -5.48 -0.44
C MET A 74 12.15 -5.28 0.28
N ILE A 75 11.04 -5.61 -0.38
CA ILE A 75 9.73 -5.45 0.19
C ILE A 75 9.49 -6.41 1.37
N ARG A 76 9.94 -7.66 1.25
CA ARG A 76 9.82 -8.61 2.35
C ARG A 76 10.58 -8.14 3.58
N GLU A 77 11.78 -7.66 3.39
CA GLU A 77 12.59 -7.14 4.50
C GLU A 77 11.94 -5.93 5.13
N HIS A 78 11.43 -5.02 4.31
CA HIS A 78 10.78 -3.81 4.80
C HIS A 78 9.53 -4.14 5.64
N LEU A 79 8.69 -5.06 5.15
CA LEU A 79 7.50 -5.46 5.88
C LEU A 79 7.86 -6.14 7.20
N GLN A 80 8.95 -6.90 7.21
CA GLN A 80 9.41 -7.54 8.43
C GLN A 80 9.88 -6.49 9.45
N ARG A 81 10.60 -5.47 9.01
CA ARG A 81 11.02 -4.40 9.91
C ARG A 81 9.83 -3.64 10.49
N ILE A 82 8.79 -3.43 9.68
CA ILE A 82 7.56 -2.79 10.16
C ILE A 82 6.90 -3.68 11.22
N ALA A 83 6.78 -4.97 10.96
CA ALA A 83 6.15 -5.91 11.89
C ALA A 83 6.94 -6.02 13.19
N ASP A 84 8.26 -5.89 13.12
CA ASP A 84 9.13 -5.95 14.29
C ASP A 84 9.18 -4.64 15.08
N GLY A 85 8.55 -3.57 14.56
CA GLY A 85 8.57 -2.27 15.21
C GLY A 85 9.82 -1.45 14.95
N ASN A 86 10.67 -1.90 14.02
CA ASN A 86 11.93 -1.22 13.71
C ASN A 86 11.81 -0.19 12.59
N GLU A 87 10.65 -0.13 11.94
CA GLU A 87 10.38 0.84 10.88
C GLU A 87 8.97 1.38 11.07
N LYS A 88 8.84 2.71 11.15
CA LYS A 88 7.55 3.36 11.38
C LYS A 88 6.98 4.01 10.14
N ASN A 89 7.83 4.25 9.16
CA ASN A 89 7.43 4.95 7.94
C ASN A 89 7.34 3.98 6.79
N HIS A 90 6.24 4.05 6.06
CA HIS A 90 6.05 3.23 4.87
C HIS A 90 5.72 4.15 3.71
N ASN A 91 6.69 4.39 2.85
CA ASN A 91 6.54 5.20 1.66
C ASN A 91 7.62 4.75 0.68
N LEU A 92 7.27 3.80 -0.18
CA LEU A 92 8.23 3.17 -1.08
C LEU A 92 7.77 3.24 -2.52
N HIS A 93 8.74 3.36 -3.42
CA HIS A 93 8.55 3.22 -4.85
C HIS A 93 9.12 1.87 -5.26
N TYR A 94 8.28 1.03 -5.86
CA TYR A 94 8.72 -0.25 -6.39
C TYR A 94 7.71 -0.70 -7.44
N ARG A 95 7.83 -1.93 -7.93
CA ARG A 95 7.07 -2.34 -9.11
C ARG A 95 6.11 -3.48 -8.79
N TRP A 96 4.87 -3.33 -9.27
CA TRP A 96 3.89 -4.39 -9.26
C TRP A 96 3.69 -4.86 -10.69
N LEU A 97 3.26 -6.11 -10.86
CA LEU A 97 3.01 -6.70 -12.17
C LEU A 97 1.56 -6.48 -12.57
N ASP A 98 1.31 -5.98 -13.78
CA ASP A 98 -0.04 -5.88 -14.30
C ASP A 98 -0.52 -7.27 -14.78
N LYS A 99 -1.74 -7.32 -15.35
CA LYS A 99 -2.32 -8.60 -15.78
C LYS A 99 -1.51 -9.31 -16.85
N ASP A 100 -0.73 -8.57 -17.62
CA ASP A 100 0.13 -9.13 -18.66
C ASP A 100 1.51 -9.48 -18.13
N GLY A 101 1.75 -9.28 -16.85
CA GLY A 101 3.04 -9.55 -16.23
C GLY A 101 4.07 -8.46 -16.44
N MET A 102 3.65 -7.28 -16.91
CA MET A 102 4.54 -6.15 -17.12
C MET A 102 4.70 -5.34 -15.85
N PRO A 103 5.91 -4.87 -15.54
CA PRO A 103 6.13 -4.09 -14.33
C PRO A 103 5.54 -2.69 -14.45
N VAL A 104 4.86 -2.28 -13.40
CA VAL A 104 4.26 -0.94 -13.27
C VAL A 104 4.83 -0.32 -12.01
N TRP A 105 5.42 0.86 -12.14
CA TRP A 105 5.94 1.58 -10.99
C TRP A 105 4.79 2.09 -10.12
N ILE A 106 4.88 1.84 -8.83
CA ILE A 106 3.88 2.29 -7.87
C ILE A 106 4.56 3.00 -6.69
N ASN A 107 3.78 3.80 -6.00
CA ASN A 107 4.15 4.36 -4.72
C ASN A 107 3.20 3.78 -3.68
N CYS A 108 3.75 3.04 -2.74
CA CYS A 108 2.99 2.43 -1.66
C CYS A 108 3.25 3.21 -0.39
N ARG A 109 2.19 3.78 0.19
CA ARG A 109 2.27 4.58 1.40
C ARG A 109 1.34 4.02 2.45
N GLY A 110 1.73 4.10 3.70
CA GLY A 110 0.88 3.62 4.76
C GLY A 110 1.31 4.10 6.13
N LYS A 111 0.44 3.90 7.09
CA LYS A 111 0.66 4.27 8.47
C LYS A 111 0.48 3.05 9.36
N VAL A 112 1.41 2.88 10.30
CA VAL A 112 1.34 1.79 11.26
C VAL A 112 0.44 2.20 12.41
N ILE A 113 -0.53 1.35 12.72
CA ILE A 113 -1.42 1.51 13.86
C ILE A 113 -0.98 0.50 14.91
N HIS A 114 -0.76 0.97 16.14
CA HIS A 114 -0.28 0.15 17.24
C HIS A 114 -1.42 -0.32 18.11
N ASP A 115 -1.24 -1.46 18.76
CA ASP A 115 -2.21 -1.96 19.72
C ASP A 115 -2.00 -1.25 21.07
N LYS A 116 -2.80 -1.65 22.07
CA LYS A 116 -2.74 -1.02 23.39
C LYS A 116 -1.42 -1.24 24.10
N ASP A 117 -0.68 -2.25 23.71
CA ASP A 117 0.64 -2.56 24.28
C ASP A 117 1.76 -1.87 23.52
N GLY A 118 1.43 -1.06 22.53
CA GLY A 118 2.41 -0.34 21.73
C GLY A 118 3.06 -1.14 20.62
N LYS A 119 2.55 -2.34 20.35
CA LYS A 119 3.09 -3.19 19.28
C LYS A 119 2.42 -2.89 17.95
N PRO A 120 3.16 -2.98 16.83
CA PRO A 120 2.54 -2.80 15.53
C PRO A 120 1.40 -3.79 15.32
N HIS A 121 0.26 -3.29 14.88
CA HIS A 121 -0.91 -4.14 14.67
C HIS A 121 -1.37 -4.10 13.21
N TYR A 122 -1.59 -2.90 12.68
CA TYR A 122 -2.04 -2.74 11.29
C TYR A 122 -1.14 -1.81 10.52
N LEU A 123 -0.99 -2.09 9.24
CA LEU A 123 -0.46 -1.13 8.28
C LEU A 123 -1.60 -0.80 7.32
N ILE A 124 -2.03 0.45 7.33
CA ILE A 124 -3.17 0.91 6.53
C ILE A 124 -2.68 1.98 5.57
N GLY A 125 -3.03 1.85 4.31
CA GLY A 125 -2.56 2.83 3.36
C GLY A 125 -3.16 2.72 1.99
N CYS A 126 -2.44 3.29 1.04
CA CYS A 126 -2.88 3.33 -0.34
C CYS A 126 -1.69 3.21 -1.29
N VAL A 127 -1.99 2.78 -2.50
CA VAL A 127 -1.02 2.61 -3.56
C VAL A 127 -1.49 3.39 -4.76
N ASN A 128 -0.61 4.16 -5.37
CA ASN A 128 -0.91 4.82 -6.63
C ASN A 128 0.15 4.48 -7.68
N GLU A 129 -0.25 4.50 -8.94
CA GLU A 129 0.69 4.26 -10.03
C GLU A 129 1.49 5.52 -10.30
N ILE A 130 2.78 5.34 -10.56
CA ILE A 130 3.69 6.43 -10.90
C ILE A 130 3.98 6.32 -12.39
N GLY A 131 3.71 7.40 -13.13
CA GLY A 131 3.99 7.39 -14.54
C GLY A 131 5.48 7.38 -14.83
N ASN A 132 5.82 6.93 -16.02
CA ASN A 132 7.21 6.90 -16.46
C ASN A 132 7.85 8.29 -16.44
N ILE A 133 7.06 9.30 -16.71
CA ILE A 133 7.54 10.68 -16.71
C ILE A 133 7.99 11.09 -15.32
N GLN A 134 7.25 10.69 -14.29
CA GLN A 134 7.63 11.01 -12.91
C GLN A 134 8.95 10.38 -12.52
N ARG A 135 9.22 9.17 -12.98
CA ARG A 135 10.49 8.52 -12.72
C ARG A 135 11.65 9.25 -13.39
N ALA A 136 11.41 9.69 -14.62
CA ALA A 136 12.42 10.46 -15.34
C ALA A 136 12.67 11.79 -14.66
N ASP A 137 11.61 12.43 -14.17
CA ASP A 137 11.73 13.72 -13.49
C ASP A 137 12.48 13.61 -12.17
N ASN A 138 12.40 12.48 -11.51
CA ASN A 138 13.19 12.26 -10.32
C ASN A 138 14.67 12.32 -10.61
N VAL A 139 15.03 12.01 -11.83
CA VAL A 139 16.40 12.10 -12.26
C VAL A 139 16.78 13.53 -12.59
N SER A 140 15.87 14.27 -13.25
CA SER A 140 16.14 15.62 -13.73
C SER A 140 15.81 16.67 -12.72
N GLY A 141 14.93 16.39 -11.91
CA GLY A 141 14.34 17.44 -11.13
C GLY A 141 13.42 18.26 -11.95
N LEU A 142 12.82 18.48 -13.03
CA LEU A 142 11.88 18.93 -13.53
C LEU A 142 10.91 19.31 -13.38
N LEU A 143 10.66 19.58 -13.59
CA LEU A 143 9.92 19.79 -13.19
C LEU A 143 9.72 20.15 -12.42
N GLY A 144 10.12 20.42 -12.63
CA GLY A 144 9.98 20.30 -11.56
C GLY A 144 9.92 20.71 -11.05
N GLU A 145 9.77 20.83 -10.89
CA GLU A 145 9.63 20.77 -9.93
C GLU A 145 9.25 20.98 -9.54
N ARG A 146 8.84 21.22 -9.97
CA ARG A 146 8.41 21.24 -9.19
C ARG A 146 7.93 21.02 -8.77
N GLU A 147 7.69 20.96 -9.53
CA GLU A 147 7.30 20.56 -8.83
C GLU A 147 7.09 20.45 -8.22
N MET A 148 6.90 20.91 -8.68
CA MET A 148 6.78 20.56 -7.78
C MET A 148 6.57 20.45 -7.12
N HIS A 149 6.62 20.53 -7.47
CA HIS A 149 6.50 20.33 -6.59
C HIS A 149 6.06 20.04 -6.32
N SER A 150 5.60 19.84 -7.02
CA SER A 150 5.33 19.38 -6.49
C SER A 150 5.17 19.31 -6.43
N PHE A 151 4.88 19.48 -6.81
CA PHE A 151 4.75 19.17 -6.41
C PHE A 151 4.95 19.10 -6.05
N VAL A 152 4.70 18.80 -6.65
CA VAL A 152 4.98 18.45 -5.93
C VAL A 152 5.26 18.45 -5.58
N SER A 153 5.54 18.62 -6.15
CA SER A 153 5.92 18.44 -5.49
C SER A 153 6.07 18.49 -5.28
N SER A 154 5.88 18.34 -5.84
CA SER A 154 6.13 18.20 -5.36
C SER A 154 6.31 18.33 -5.10
N HIS A 155 6.11 18.01 -5.29
CA HIS A 155 6.41 18.04 -4.90
C HIS A 155 6.38 18.15 -4.56
#